data_a963d0fe60d69978f019ed03a3126d78
#
_entry.id   a963d0fe60d69978f019ed03a3126d78
#
_cell.length_a   1.000
_cell.length_b   1.000
_cell.length_c   1.000
_cell.angle_alpha   90.00
_cell.angle_beta   90.00
_cell.angle_gamma   90.00
#
_symmetry.space_group_name_H-M   'P 1'
#
loop_
_entity.id
_entity.type
_entity.pdbx_description
1 polymer ?
#
loop_
_entity_poly.entity_id
_entity_poly.type
_entity_poly.pdbx_seq_one_letter_code
_entity_poly.pdbx_strand_id
1 'polypeptide(L)'
;GVSLQSIDALPAATAASGGKSPAASARASRPANTAAGPTVALRAPRVGLYKPWAASMDEGWTRFLLETYGFAPVTLDNASIQKGGLRARFDCIVLPDVSKEVIATGKPKREEGATAYFVDLPPGYTGGLDLTGALALKEFVQAGGTVVALSGACEYVTEQFNVPVVNALARIVPGEFGCPGSLLRAKVANDHPVTWGLPDEMGAASAAPQHF
;
A
#
# COMPACT_ATOMS: atom_id res chain seq x y z
N GLY A 1 -22.52 16.85 5.22
CA GLY A 1 -21.56 16.25 4.31
C GLY A 1 -20.42 17.23 4.10
N VAL A 2 -19.19 16.80 4.25
CA VAL A 2 -17.98 17.59 3.95
C VAL A 2 -17.65 17.37 2.47
N SER A 3 -17.61 18.44 1.67
CA SER A 3 -17.15 18.37 0.28
C SER A 3 -15.66 18.61 0.21
N LEU A 4 -14.90 17.68 -0.34
CA LEU A 4 -13.49 17.84 -0.62
C LEU A 4 -13.33 18.50 -2.00
N GLN A 5 -12.80 19.71 -2.05
CA GLN A 5 -12.38 20.33 -3.30
C GLN A 5 -10.88 20.21 -3.44
N SER A 6 -10.45 19.70 -4.60
CA SER A 6 -9.04 19.78 -5.02
C SER A 6 -8.70 21.24 -5.27
N ILE A 7 -7.73 21.77 -4.55
CA ILE A 7 -7.19 23.09 -4.83
C ILE A 7 -6.24 22.91 -6.01
N ASP A 8 -6.53 23.59 -7.14
CA ASP A 8 -5.68 23.63 -8.32
C ASP A 8 -4.38 24.39 -8.01
N ALA A 9 -3.39 23.69 -7.48
CA ALA A 9 -2.01 24.14 -7.41
C ALA A 9 -1.03 22.97 -7.20
N LEU A 10 -1.03 22.01 -8.12
CA LEU A 10 0.15 21.18 -8.31
C LEU A 10 1.00 21.84 -9.40
N PRO A 11 2.30 22.07 -9.20
CA PRO A 11 3.17 22.59 -10.25
C PRO A 11 3.16 21.62 -11.42
N ALA A 12 2.92 22.16 -12.62
CA ALA A 12 2.94 21.40 -13.85
C ALA A 12 4.30 20.70 -13.99
N ALA A 13 4.29 19.38 -13.98
CA ALA A 13 5.45 18.59 -14.36
C ALA A 13 5.77 18.93 -15.83
N THR A 14 6.96 19.48 -16.07
CA THR A 14 7.47 19.77 -17.41
C THR A 14 7.65 18.44 -18.14
N ALA A 15 6.73 18.13 -19.04
CA ALA A 15 6.79 16.93 -19.85
C ALA A 15 7.92 17.06 -20.87
N ALA A 16 8.90 16.18 -20.78
CA ALA A 16 9.84 15.91 -21.86
C ALA A 16 9.09 15.26 -23.03
N SER A 17 9.26 15.85 -24.19
CA SER A 17 8.60 15.51 -25.45
C SER A 17 8.95 14.12 -25.97
N GLY A 18 7.96 13.40 -26.50
CA GLY A 18 8.16 12.40 -27.53
C GLY A 18 7.50 11.04 -27.27
N GLY A 19 6.26 10.88 -27.71
CA GLY A 19 5.62 9.57 -27.83
C GLY A 19 4.12 9.70 -28.05
N LYS A 20 3.66 9.62 -29.30
CA LYS A 20 2.24 9.59 -29.63
C LYS A 20 1.58 8.34 -29.04
N SER A 21 0.69 8.49 -28.11
CA SER A 21 -0.24 7.46 -27.64
C SER A 21 -1.64 7.73 -28.19
N PRO A 22 -2.40 6.74 -28.65
CA PRO A 22 -3.70 6.94 -29.24
C PRO A 22 -4.82 7.04 -28.20
N ALA A 23 -5.77 7.91 -28.53
CA ALA A 23 -7.15 7.97 -28.08
C ALA A 23 -7.40 8.24 -26.59
N ALA A 24 -7.58 9.50 -26.27
CA ALA A 24 -8.34 9.96 -25.12
C ALA A 24 -9.81 9.49 -25.24
N SER A 25 -10.17 8.53 -24.44
CA SER A 25 -11.58 8.17 -24.18
C SER A 25 -12.26 9.31 -23.43
N ALA A 26 -13.44 9.68 -23.88
CA ALA A 26 -14.23 10.79 -23.42
C ALA A 26 -14.32 10.88 -21.88
N ARG A 27 -13.77 11.93 -21.33
CA ARG A 27 -13.96 12.35 -19.94
C ARG A 27 -15.42 12.77 -19.79
N ALA A 28 -16.24 11.90 -19.21
CA ALA A 28 -17.58 12.27 -18.82
C ALA A 28 -17.51 13.48 -17.89
N SER A 29 -18.02 14.62 -18.32
CA SER A 29 -18.11 15.84 -17.53
C SER A 29 -19.08 15.60 -16.37
N ARG A 30 -18.51 15.42 -15.18
CA ARG A 30 -19.25 15.37 -13.92
C ARG A 30 -19.91 16.75 -13.71
N PRO A 31 -21.21 16.84 -13.41
CA PRO A 31 -21.83 18.12 -13.12
C PRO A 31 -21.13 18.75 -11.91
N ALA A 32 -20.75 20.00 -12.03
CA ALA A 32 -20.17 20.77 -10.94
C ALA A 32 -21.22 20.86 -9.82
N ASN A 33 -20.96 20.20 -8.71
CA ASN A 33 -21.79 20.30 -7.51
C ASN A 33 -21.50 21.63 -6.83
N THR A 34 -22.35 22.63 -7.06
CA THR A 34 -22.20 24.01 -6.57
C THR A 34 -22.75 24.20 -5.15
N ALA A 35 -22.63 23.25 -4.28
CA ALA A 35 -22.86 23.45 -2.85
C ALA A 35 -21.49 23.60 -2.17
N ALA A 36 -21.00 24.82 -2.03
CA ALA A 36 -19.79 25.12 -1.26
C ALA A 36 -20.09 24.87 0.24
N GLY A 37 -19.90 23.63 0.67
CA GLY A 37 -19.78 23.29 2.08
C GLY A 37 -18.45 23.77 2.65
N PRO A 38 -18.24 23.69 3.98
CA PRO A 38 -16.99 24.08 4.59
C PRO A 38 -15.82 23.27 3.98
N THR A 39 -14.85 23.98 3.43
CA THR A 39 -13.62 23.38 2.87
C THR A 39 -12.59 23.22 3.98
N VAL A 40 -11.95 22.05 4.06
CA VAL A 40 -10.84 21.79 4.97
C VAL A 40 -9.57 21.69 4.15
N ALA A 41 -8.55 22.48 4.52
CA ALA A 41 -7.24 22.36 3.90
C ALA A 41 -6.59 21.02 4.28
N LEU A 42 -6.27 20.21 3.30
CA LEU A 42 -5.55 18.94 3.49
C LEU A 42 -4.05 19.19 3.38
N ARG A 43 -3.30 18.67 4.36
CA ARG A 43 -1.85 18.62 4.30
C ARG A 43 -1.43 17.26 3.73
N ALA A 44 -0.46 17.26 2.81
CA ALA A 44 0.14 16.02 2.35
C ALA A 44 0.76 15.25 3.52
N PRO A 45 0.43 13.97 3.72
CA PRO A 45 1.01 13.16 4.78
C PRO A 45 2.49 12.87 4.49
N ARG A 46 3.27 12.76 5.56
CA ARG A 46 4.64 12.24 5.49
C ARG A 46 4.55 10.72 5.37
N VAL A 47 4.94 10.18 4.22
CA VAL A 47 4.79 8.77 3.90
C VAL A 47 6.12 8.04 4.04
N GLY A 48 6.15 6.97 4.84
CA GLY A 48 7.21 5.96 4.84
C GLY A 48 6.81 4.78 3.98
N LEU A 49 7.68 4.29 3.12
CA LEU A 49 7.46 3.09 2.31
C LEU A 49 8.47 2.02 2.70
N TYR A 50 7.99 0.90 3.20
CA TYR A 50 8.83 -0.23 3.58
C TYR A 50 9.47 -0.86 2.34
N LYS A 51 10.77 -1.09 2.42
CA LYS A 51 11.55 -1.73 1.37
C LYS A 51 12.37 -2.87 1.96
N PRO A 52 12.04 -4.15 1.62
CA PRO A 52 12.91 -5.27 1.96
C PRO A 52 14.21 -5.20 1.16
N TRP A 53 15.22 -5.96 1.58
CA TRP A 53 16.46 -6.08 0.81
C TRP A 53 16.23 -6.78 -0.53
N ALA A 54 15.45 -7.85 -0.51
CA ALA A 54 15.07 -8.53 -1.73
C ALA A 54 14.33 -7.57 -2.67
N ALA A 55 14.68 -7.58 -3.95
CA ALA A 55 14.00 -6.75 -4.93
C ALA A 55 12.50 -7.06 -4.91
N SER A 56 11.69 -6.03 -4.72
CA SER A 56 10.23 -6.11 -4.74
C SER A 56 9.70 -5.27 -5.89
N MET A 57 9.05 -5.91 -6.83
CA MET A 57 8.38 -5.23 -7.95
C MET A 57 7.22 -4.36 -7.42
N ASP A 58 6.52 -4.85 -6.42
CA ASP A 58 5.36 -4.18 -5.84
C ASP A 58 5.75 -2.95 -4.99
N GLU A 59 6.94 -2.96 -4.36
CA GLU A 59 7.50 -1.74 -3.77
C GLU A 59 7.75 -0.69 -4.84
N GLY A 60 8.34 -1.10 -5.97
CA GLY A 60 8.62 -0.21 -7.10
C GLY A 60 7.34 0.39 -7.70
N TRP A 61 6.30 -0.41 -7.92
CA TRP A 61 5.01 0.07 -8.41
C TRP A 61 4.29 0.98 -7.41
N THR A 62 4.32 0.63 -6.13
CA THR A 62 3.73 1.46 -5.07
C THR A 62 4.44 2.81 -4.99
N ARG A 63 5.76 2.81 -5.06
CA ARG A 63 6.57 4.03 -5.12
C ARG A 63 6.23 4.89 -6.32
N PHE A 64 6.21 4.29 -7.50
CA PHE A 64 5.87 4.97 -8.74
C PHE A 64 4.49 5.65 -8.68
N LEU A 65 3.49 4.96 -8.14
CA LEU A 65 2.16 5.54 -7.96
C LEU A 65 2.18 6.70 -6.96
N LEU A 66 2.80 6.52 -5.80
CA LEU A 66 2.89 7.59 -4.80
C LEU A 66 3.58 8.83 -5.36
N GLU A 67 4.71 8.68 -6.06
CA GLU A 67 5.44 9.77 -6.68
C GLU A 67 4.63 10.44 -7.80
N THR A 68 3.93 9.65 -8.62
CA THR A 68 3.06 10.16 -9.70
C THR A 68 1.94 11.06 -9.16
N TYR A 69 1.43 10.74 -7.96
CA TYR A 69 0.40 11.54 -7.30
C TYR A 69 0.96 12.61 -6.35
N GLY A 70 2.25 12.91 -6.44
CA GLY A 70 2.89 14.02 -5.74
C GLY A 70 3.27 13.73 -4.28
N PHE A 71 3.25 12.47 -3.86
CA PHE A 71 3.82 12.07 -2.57
C PHE A 71 5.34 11.87 -2.71
N ALA A 72 6.07 12.14 -1.63
CA ALA A 72 7.51 11.90 -1.55
C ALA A 72 7.80 10.80 -0.51
N PRO A 73 7.61 9.51 -0.86
CA PRO A 73 7.76 8.42 0.10
C PRO A 73 9.24 8.26 0.49
N VAL A 74 9.48 8.21 1.80
CA VAL A 74 10.80 7.93 2.37
C VAL A 74 10.96 6.42 2.52
N THR A 75 12.06 5.88 2.00
CA THR A 75 12.39 4.45 2.15
C THR A 75 12.59 4.09 3.62
N LEU A 76 11.94 3.03 4.07
CA LEU A 76 12.11 2.43 5.39
C LEU A 76 12.63 1.01 5.25
N ASP A 77 13.85 0.78 5.70
CA ASP A 77 14.42 -0.55 5.92
C ASP A 77 14.09 -1.09 7.32
N ASN A 78 14.46 -2.33 7.58
CA ASN A 78 14.21 -2.97 8.86
C ASN A 78 14.79 -2.17 10.04
N ALA A 79 16.05 -1.74 9.94
CA ALA A 79 16.73 -0.99 11.00
C ALA A 79 16.07 0.36 11.28
N SER A 80 15.59 1.03 10.23
CA SER A 80 14.87 2.31 10.34
C SER A 80 13.55 2.19 11.07
N ILE A 81 12.85 1.07 10.92
CA ILE A 81 11.59 0.78 11.63
C ILE A 81 11.90 0.36 13.08
N GLN A 82 12.84 -0.57 13.28
CA GLN A 82 13.24 -1.07 14.61
C GLN A 82 13.75 0.04 15.53
N LYS A 83 14.37 1.08 14.98
CA LYS A 83 14.82 2.25 15.73
C LYS A 83 13.67 2.97 16.45
N GLY A 84 12.43 2.80 16.01
CA GLY A 84 11.26 3.45 16.61
C GLY A 84 11.17 4.94 16.31
N GLY A 85 10.38 5.65 17.14
CA GLY A 85 10.15 7.09 16.96
C GLY A 85 9.44 7.45 15.65
N LEU A 86 8.70 6.51 15.08
CA LEU A 86 8.14 6.62 13.72
C LEU A 86 7.11 7.75 13.62
N ARG A 87 6.32 8.00 14.67
CA ARG A 87 5.26 9.02 14.62
C ARG A 87 5.80 10.46 14.49
N ALA A 88 6.99 10.72 15.01
CA ALA A 88 7.64 12.01 14.83
C ALA A 88 8.03 12.28 13.37
N ARG A 89 8.28 11.22 12.59
CA ARG A 89 8.78 11.25 11.22
C ARG A 89 7.69 11.08 10.17
N PHE A 90 6.69 10.26 10.46
CA PHE A 90 5.68 9.82 9.49
C PHE A 90 4.25 9.99 10.01
N ASP A 91 3.34 10.18 9.09
CA ASP A 91 1.90 10.18 9.31
C ASP A 91 1.29 8.86 8.80
N CYS A 92 1.88 8.30 7.73
CA CYS A 92 1.48 7.05 7.12
C CYS A 92 2.72 6.18 6.82
N ILE A 93 2.63 4.88 7.07
CA ILE A 93 3.62 3.88 6.66
C ILE A 93 2.91 2.86 5.76
N VAL A 94 3.45 2.68 4.56
CA VAL A 94 2.95 1.71 3.58
C VAL A 94 3.84 0.48 3.59
N LEU A 95 3.24 -0.69 3.79
CA LEU A 95 3.86 -2.00 3.58
C LEU A 95 3.36 -2.50 2.22
N PRO A 96 4.22 -2.55 1.19
CA PRO A 96 3.83 -3.03 -0.14
C PRO A 96 3.51 -4.52 -0.11
N ASP A 97 3.11 -5.09 -1.25
CA ASP A 97 2.90 -6.53 -1.35
C ASP A 97 4.22 -7.28 -1.13
N VAL A 98 4.41 -7.72 0.08
CA VAL A 98 5.55 -8.50 0.56
C VAL A 98 5.02 -9.55 1.53
N SER A 99 5.47 -10.79 1.39
CA SER A 99 5.00 -11.87 2.28
C SER A 99 5.34 -11.61 3.74
N LYS A 100 4.50 -12.08 4.63
CA LYS A 100 4.70 -11.91 6.09
C LYS A 100 6.04 -12.49 6.56
N GLU A 101 6.51 -13.57 5.94
CA GLU A 101 7.78 -14.20 6.29
C GLU A 101 8.95 -13.28 5.96
N VAL A 102 8.93 -12.63 4.78
CA VAL A 102 9.96 -11.66 4.39
C VAL A 102 9.94 -10.45 5.33
N ILE A 103 8.76 -9.95 5.67
CA ILE A 103 8.64 -8.83 6.61
C ILE A 103 9.15 -9.24 8.00
N ALA A 104 8.75 -10.40 8.51
CA ALA A 104 9.09 -10.83 9.85
C ALA A 104 10.55 -11.27 9.99
N THR A 105 11.07 -12.02 9.00
CA THR A 105 12.37 -12.72 9.12
C THR A 105 13.42 -12.26 8.12
N GLY A 106 13.05 -11.44 7.13
CA GLY A 106 13.90 -11.04 6.02
C GLY A 106 14.08 -12.11 4.94
N LYS A 107 13.44 -13.27 5.10
CA LYS A 107 13.60 -14.42 4.19
C LYS A 107 12.24 -14.92 3.73
N PRO A 108 12.05 -15.23 2.43
CA PRO A 108 10.83 -15.86 1.98
C PRO A 108 10.68 -17.27 2.58
N LYS A 109 9.43 -17.73 2.63
CA LYS A 109 9.15 -19.12 3.00
C LYS A 109 9.83 -20.04 2.00
N ARG A 110 10.59 -20.99 2.52
CA ARG A 110 11.24 -22.00 1.68
C ARG A 110 10.17 -22.98 1.19
N GLU A 111 9.99 -23.05 -0.11
CA GLU A 111 9.32 -24.21 -0.71
C GLU A 111 10.31 -25.37 -0.76
N GLU A 112 9.88 -26.59 -0.39
CA GLU A 112 10.72 -27.79 -0.52
C GLU A 112 11.13 -27.96 -1.96
N GLY A 113 12.46 -27.99 -2.21
CA GLY A 113 13.04 -28.14 -3.55
C GLY A 113 13.40 -26.83 -4.27
N ALA A 114 13.07 -25.67 -3.74
CA ALA A 114 13.51 -24.41 -4.32
C ALA A 114 15.01 -24.18 -4.04
N THR A 115 15.78 -23.98 -5.11
CA THR A 115 17.18 -23.54 -5.01
C THR A 115 17.19 -22.08 -4.55
N ALA A 116 17.41 -21.85 -3.26
CA ALA A 116 17.44 -20.51 -2.73
C ALA A 116 18.75 -19.80 -3.12
N TYR A 117 18.68 -18.87 -4.03
CA TYR A 117 19.74 -17.90 -4.28
C TYR A 117 19.71 -16.83 -3.17
N PHE A 118 20.03 -17.21 -1.94
CA PHE A 118 20.14 -16.24 -0.86
C PHE A 118 21.61 -15.90 -0.65
N VAL A 119 21.94 -14.67 -1.00
CA VAL A 119 23.16 -14.02 -0.57
C VAL A 119 22.98 -13.63 0.90
N ASP A 120 24.06 -13.64 1.67
CA ASP A 120 24.03 -13.12 3.04
C ASP A 120 23.51 -11.68 3.03
N LEU A 121 22.50 -11.43 3.88
CA LEU A 121 21.88 -10.11 3.95
C LEU A 121 22.80 -9.11 4.66
N PRO A 122 22.87 -7.86 4.18
CA PRO A 122 23.54 -6.80 4.92
C PRO A 122 22.93 -6.61 6.31
N PRO A 123 23.69 -6.09 7.28
CA PRO A 123 23.24 -6.00 8.68
C PRO A 123 21.87 -5.30 8.86
N GLY A 124 21.56 -4.27 8.10
CA GLY A 124 20.28 -3.53 8.21
C GLY A 124 19.02 -4.30 7.77
N TYR A 125 19.20 -5.48 7.15
CA TYR A 125 18.10 -6.30 6.63
C TYR A 125 18.06 -7.70 7.23
N THR A 126 19.01 -8.02 8.09
CA THR A 126 19.07 -9.32 8.75
C THR A 126 18.00 -9.43 9.80
N GLY A 127 17.27 -10.56 9.81
CA GLY A 127 16.23 -10.85 10.80
C GLY A 127 14.87 -10.19 10.54
N GLY A 128 14.68 -9.52 9.41
CA GLY A 128 13.41 -8.83 9.08
C GLY A 128 13.09 -7.73 10.09
N LEU A 129 11.79 -7.47 10.31
CA LEU A 129 11.33 -6.53 11.33
C LEU A 129 11.37 -7.11 12.74
N ASP A 130 11.32 -8.43 12.86
CA ASP A 130 11.21 -9.18 14.11
C ASP A 130 10.14 -8.61 15.07
N LEU A 131 10.22 -8.95 16.35
CA LEU A 131 9.33 -8.42 17.37
C LEU A 131 9.56 -6.92 17.63
N THR A 132 10.79 -6.46 17.51
CA THR A 132 11.15 -5.06 17.76
C THR A 132 10.49 -4.12 16.74
N GLY A 133 10.56 -4.48 15.46
CA GLY A 133 9.89 -3.72 14.41
C GLY A 133 8.36 -3.79 14.47
N ALA A 134 7.81 -4.97 14.84
CA ALA A 134 6.38 -5.12 15.06
C ALA A 134 5.87 -4.21 16.18
N LEU A 135 6.59 -4.14 17.30
CA LEU A 135 6.26 -3.25 18.42
C LEU A 135 6.37 -1.79 18.02
N ALA A 136 7.42 -1.40 17.28
CA ALA A 136 7.59 -0.03 16.81
C ALA A 136 6.45 0.42 15.88
N LEU A 137 5.97 -0.46 14.98
CA LEU A 137 4.80 -0.19 14.14
C LEU A 137 3.51 -0.11 14.97
N LYS A 138 3.37 -0.96 15.98
CA LYS A 138 2.21 -0.93 16.88
C LYS A 138 2.16 0.36 17.70
N GLU A 139 3.29 0.80 18.26
CA GLU A 139 3.41 2.09 18.93
C GLU A 139 3.08 3.25 17.98
N PHE A 140 3.55 3.17 16.73
CA PHE A 140 3.23 4.17 15.72
C PHE A 140 1.72 4.33 15.50
N VAL A 141 0.99 3.20 15.37
CA VAL A 141 -0.48 3.21 15.21
C VAL A 141 -1.15 3.73 16.48
N GLN A 142 -0.73 3.29 17.66
CA GLN A 142 -1.26 3.75 18.95
C GLN A 142 -1.08 5.27 19.17
N ALA A 143 0.01 5.82 18.61
CA ALA A 143 0.27 7.26 18.63
C ALA A 143 -0.48 8.03 17.51
N GLY A 144 -1.44 7.41 16.83
CA GLY A 144 -2.26 8.03 15.79
C GLY A 144 -1.62 8.06 14.40
N GLY A 145 -0.64 7.19 14.13
CA GLY A 145 -0.13 6.92 12.79
C GLY A 145 -1.03 5.93 12.03
N THR A 146 -0.94 5.93 10.72
CA THR A 146 -1.68 5.01 9.85
C THR A 146 -0.73 4.01 9.20
N VAL A 147 -0.99 2.72 9.32
CA VAL A 147 -0.33 1.67 8.54
C VAL A 147 -1.26 1.22 7.42
N VAL A 148 -0.76 1.24 6.19
CA VAL A 148 -1.44 0.69 5.02
C VAL A 148 -0.68 -0.56 4.60
N ALA A 149 -1.31 -1.71 4.69
CA ALA A 149 -0.76 -2.98 4.25
C ALA A 149 -1.42 -3.42 2.94
N LEU A 150 -0.62 -3.87 1.98
CA LEU A 150 -1.10 -4.32 0.68
C LEU A 150 -0.88 -5.82 0.53
N SER A 151 -1.91 -6.53 0.08
CA SER A 151 -1.88 -7.96 -0.26
C SER A 151 -1.17 -8.83 0.81
N GLY A 152 -0.05 -9.46 0.52
CA GLY A 152 0.68 -10.33 1.45
C GLY A 152 1.08 -9.67 2.78
N ALA A 153 1.29 -8.35 2.80
CA ALA A 153 1.59 -7.61 4.03
C ALA A 153 0.37 -7.53 4.98
N CYS A 154 -0.85 -7.75 4.48
CA CYS A 154 -2.05 -7.78 5.31
C CYS A 154 -1.99 -8.90 6.35
N GLU A 155 -1.48 -10.08 5.99
CA GLU A 155 -1.32 -11.19 6.92
C GLU A 155 -0.38 -10.82 8.07
N TYR A 156 0.75 -10.17 7.76
CA TYR A 156 1.68 -9.71 8.78
C TYR A 156 1.00 -8.77 9.78
N VAL A 157 0.29 -7.75 9.28
CA VAL A 157 -0.39 -6.77 10.15
C VAL A 157 -1.51 -7.42 10.96
N THR A 158 -2.31 -8.29 10.34
CA THR A 158 -3.41 -8.99 11.01
C THR A 158 -2.91 -9.84 12.18
N GLU A 159 -1.83 -10.59 11.97
CA GLU A 159 -1.24 -11.45 12.99
C GLU A 159 -0.53 -10.64 14.08
N GLN A 160 0.35 -9.70 13.70
CA GLN A 160 1.17 -8.98 14.67
C GLN A 160 0.37 -7.97 15.51
N PHE A 161 -0.67 -7.36 14.94
CA PHE A 161 -1.47 -6.37 15.64
C PHE A 161 -2.74 -6.97 16.27
N ASN A 162 -2.99 -8.26 16.05
CA ASN A 162 -4.20 -8.94 16.51
C ASN A 162 -5.46 -8.19 16.07
N VAL A 163 -5.51 -7.79 14.79
CA VAL A 163 -6.66 -7.10 14.22
C VAL A 163 -7.83 -8.07 14.12
N PRO A 164 -9.07 -7.70 14.50
CA PRO A 164 -10.23 -8.60 14.46
C PRO A 164 -10.74 -8.79 13.01
N VAL A 165 -9.86 -9.21 12.12
CA VAL A 165 -10.13 -9.50 10.71
C VAL A 165 -9.64 -10.91 10.42
N VAL A 166 -10.44 -11.66 9.69
CA VAL A 166 -10.10 -13.03 9.29
C VAL A 166 -10.00 -13.09 7.77
N ASN A 167 -8.91 -13.67 7.28
CA ASN A 167 -8.80 -14.00 5.87
C ASN A 167 -9.74 -15.19 5.56
N ALA A 168 -10.87 -14.91 4.89
CA ALA A 168 -11.87 -15.94 4.55
C ALA A 168 -11.32 -17.00 3.58
N LEU A 169 -10.26 -16.69 2.84
CA LEU A 169 -9.66 -17.57 1.84
C LEU A 169 -8.51 -18.44 2.41
N ALA A 170 -8.06 -18.17 3.62
CA ALA A 170 -6.90 -18.88 4.22
C ALA A 170 -7.07 -20.40 4.37
N ARG A 171 -8.30 -20.91 4.32
CA ARG A 171 -8.64 -22.33 4.47
C ARG A 171 -9.17 -22.98 3.19
N ILE A 172 -9.18 -22.25 2.09
CA ILE A 172 -9.67 -22.77 0.81
C ILE A 172 -8.61 -23.70 0.22
N VAL A 173 -9.05 -24.89 -0.16
CA VAL A 173 -8.17 -25.87 -0.79
C VAL A 173 -7.83 -25.42 -2.21
N PRO A 174 -6.58 -25.59 -2.68
CA PRO A 174 -6.20 -25.30 -4.05
C PRO A 174 -7.17 -25.95 -5.06
N GLY A 175 -7.77 -25.16 -5.92
CA GLY A 175 -8.76 -25.60 -6.90
C GLY A 175 -10.23 -25.35 -6.53
N GLU A 176 -10.56 -25.07 -5.26
CA GLU A 176 -11.94 -24.69 -4.89
C GLU A 176 -12.29 -23.26 -5.28
N PHE A 177 -11.32 -22.37 -5.22
CA PHE A 177 -11.51 -20.97 -5.61
C PHE A 177 -10.24 -20.43 -6.27
N GLY A 178 -10.41 -19.67 -7.33
CA GLY A 178 -9.33 -18.96 -7.99
C GLY A 178 -9.90 -17.77 -8.76
N CYS A 179 -9.17 -16.67 -8.73
CA CYS A 179 -9.57 -15.45 -9.42
C CYS A 179 -8.38 -14.85 -10.21
N PRO A 180 -7.61 -15.67 -10.97
CA PRO A 180 -6.44 -15.19 -11.68
C PRO A 180 -6.87 -14.35 -12.89
N GLY A 181 -6.22 -13.19 -13.09
CA GLY A 181 -6.43 -12.35 -14.27
C GLY A 181 -7.87 -11.83 -14.43
N SER A 182 -8.61 -11.73 -13.34
CA SER A 182 -10.02 -11.36 -13.37
C SER A 182 -10.23 -9.87 -13.14
N LEU A 183 -11.23 -9.31 -13.80
CA LEU A 183 -11.72 -7.97 -13.53
C LEU A 183 -13.02 -8.06 -12.73
N LEU A 184 -12.97 -7.69 -11.47
CA LEU A 184 -14.09 -7.73 -10.55
C LEU A 184 -14.79 -6.39 -10.50
N ARG A 185 -16.13 -6.43 -10.40
CA ARG A 185 -16.92 -5.24 -10.10
C ARG A 185 -16.94 -5.03 -8.59
N ALA A 186 -16.31 -3.96 -8.12
CA ALA A 186 -16.33 -3.57 -6.72
C ALA A 186 -17.40 -2.50 -6.50
N LYS A 187 -18.23 -2.70 -5.47
CA LYS A 187 -19.13 -1.66 -4.95
C LYS A 187 -18.41 -0.92 -3.84
N VAL A 188 -18.46 0.40 -3.90
CA VAL A 188 -17.74 1.27 -2.97
C VAL A 188 -18.75 1.89 -1.99
N ALA A 189 -18.50 1.71 -0.69
CA ALA A 189 -19.23 2.39 0.36
C ALA A 189 -18.65 3.81 0.55
N ASN A 190 -19.34 4.83 0.05
CA ASN A 190 -18.86 6.22 0.00
C ASN A 190 -19.12 7.03 1.28
N ASP A 191 -19.50 6.37 2.36
CA ASP A 191 -19.74 6.93 3.69
C ASP A 191 -18.46 7.00 4.57
N HIS A 192 -17.34 6.42 4.10
CA HIS A 192 -16.08 6.40 4.82
C HIS A 192 -15.03 7.32 4.16
N PRO A 193 -14.20 8.06 4.92
CA PRO A 193 -13.17 8.95 4.37
C PRO A 193 -12.20 8.31 3.38
N VAL A 194 -11.85 7.04 3.56
CA VAL A 194 -10.95 6.28 2.68
C VAL A 194 -11.50 6.15 1.25
N THR A 195 -12.81 6.19 1.09
CA THR A 195 -13.47 6.01 -0.21
C THR A 195 -14.00 7.30 -0.82
N TRP A 196 -13.82 8.43 -0.13
CA TRP A 196 -14.28 9.71 -0.65
C TRP A 196 -13.62 10.06 -2.00
N GLY A 197 -14.45 10.40 -2.97
CA GLY A 197 -14.02 10.72 -4.32
C GLY A 197 -13.96 9.54 -5.27
N LEU A 198 -14.15 8.31 -4.77
CA LEU A 198 -14.31 7.12 -5.62
C LEU A 198 -15.74 7.06 -6.17
N PRO A 199 -15.96 6.47 -7.36
CA PRO A 199 -17.29 6.17 -7.86
C PRO A 199 -17.96 5.05 -7.04
N ASP A 200 -19.29 4.98 -7.07
CA ASP A 200 -20.04 3.93 -6.36
C ASP A 200 -19.74 2.51 -6.85
N GLU A 201 -19.29 2.38 -8.09
CA GLU A 201 -18.80 1.14 -8.66
C GLU A 201 -17.47 1.37 -9.39
N MET A 202 -16.54 0.43 -9.24
CA MET A 202 -15.25 0.46 -9.93
C MET A 202 -14.80 -0.94 -10.32
N GLY A 203 -13.88 -1.03 -11.29
CA GLY A 203 -13.20 -2.27 -11.63
C GLY A 203 -12.01 -2.49 -10.69
N ALA A 204 -11.91 -3.70 -10.14
CA ALA A 204 -10.73 -4.17 -9.41
C ALA A 204 -10.08 -5.32 -10.20
N ALA A 205 -8.83 -5.13 -10.62
CA ALA A 205 -8.10 -6.14 -11.36
C ALA A 205 -7.31 -7.05 -10.41
N SER A 206 -7.47 -8.37 -10.57
CA SER A 206 -6.64 -9.37 -9.89
C SER A 206 -5.63 -9.91 -10.90
N ALA A 207 -4.35 -9.60 -10.74
CA ALA A 207 -3.31 -9.91 -11.72
C ALA A 207 -2.66 -11.29 -11.53
N ALA A 208 -2.72 -11.87 -10.34
CA ALA A 208 -2.08 -13.15 -10.03
C ALA A 208 -3.08 -14.16 -9.48
N PRO A 209 -2.80 -15.49 -9.58
CA PRO A 209 -3.47 -16.47 -8.76
C PRO A 209 -3.14 -16.11 -7.30
N GLN A 210 -4.03 -15.38 -6.69
CA GLN A 210 -3.90 -15.05 -5.30
C GLN A 210 -4.19 -16.34 -4.52
N HIS A 211 -3.15 -16.98 -4.06
CA HIS A 211 -3.22 -17.87 -2.91
C HIS A 211 -3.28 -16.96 -1.69
N PHE A 212 -4.48 -16.44 -1.44
CA PHE A 212 -4.76 -15.69 -0.23
C PHE A 212 -4.88 -16.63 0.95
#